data_a0b5efc14642f84f52d523081e0bd4ea
#
_entry.id   a0b5efc14642f84f52d523081e0bd4ea
#
_cell.length_a   1.000
_cell.length_b   1.000
_cell.length_c   1.000
_cell.angle_alpha   90.00
_cell.angle_beta   90.00
_cell.angle_gamma   90.00
#
_symmetry.space_group_name_H-M   'P 1'
#
loop_
_entity.id
_entity.type
_entity.pdbx_description
1 polymer ?
#
loop_
_entity_poly.entity_id
_entity_poly.type
_entity_poly.pdbx_seq_one_letter_code
_entity_poly.pdbx_strand_id
1 'polypeptide(L)'
;MIQMMKISLFFPAIFLILVVLNFSFNWDPYFMNFELILETPQFNAPFGYDDFGRDIFIRLINGFVSSFQIVILATLITFTLGTFLGCLAGFYGGYLDRFLLSVITIIQAFPGILLVIAVAAFLDTSFLSILFALTVSSWIGFARIARSQTLSLKEADFVKAAVSMGSGKLRIIKKHIFPNILNAIFVELNFTIANLIIAEAGLSFLGLGVSAPFPSWGSMLRDSVDYLLVAPHYAVFVSFCIISMILSFNAIGAGLLNNENK
;
A
#
# COMPACT_ATOMS: atom_id res chain seq x y z
N MET A 1 17.29 14.71 9.25
CA MET A 1 16.08 13.92 9.50
C MET A 1 14.81 14.64 9.02
N ILE A 2 14.42 15.81 9.55
CA ILE A 2 13.26 16.61 9.07
C ILE A 2 13.36 16.92 7.56
N GLN A 3 14.57 17.14 7.07
CA GLN A 3 14.80 17.40 5.65
C GLN A 3 14.58 16.16 4.77
N MET A 4 14.98 14.96 5.23
CA MET A 4 14.69 13.70 4.53
C MET A 4 13.18 13.41 4.49
N MET A 5 12.48 13.64 5.60
CA MET A 5 11.02 13.46 5.67
C MET A 5 10.27 14.47 4.77
N LYS A 6 10.78 15.70 4.62
CA LYS A 6 10.22 16.68 3.66
C LYS A 6 10.44 16.26 2.21
N ILE A 7 11.62 15.71 1.90
CA ILE A 7 11.93 15.20 0.55
C ILE A 7 11.07 13.97 0.22
N SER A 8 10.82 13.10 1.19
CA SER A 8 10.01 11.89 0.97
C SER A 8 8.52 12.18 0.75
N LEU A 9 7.99 13.27 1.30
CA LEU A 9 6.62 13.72 1.02
C LEU A 9 6.45 14.38 -0.36
N PHE A 10 7.55 14.73 -1.02
CA PHE A 10 7.52 15.46 -2.28
C PHE A 10 6.87 14.64 -3.42
N PHE A 11 7.26 13.38 -3.58
CA PHE A 11 6.70 12.53 -4.65
C PHE A 11 5.20 12.25 -4.48
N PRO A 12 4.70 11.78 -3.33
CA PRO A 12 3.27 11.62 -3.12
C PRO A 12 2.48 12.92 -3.33
N ALA A 13 3.02 14.07 -2.88
CA ALA A 13 2.38 15.36 -3.05
C ALA A 13 2.30 15.79 -4.52
N ILE A 14 3.37 15.59 -5.30
CA ILE A 14 3.35 15.86 -6.74
C ILE A 14 2.27 15.03 -7.44
N PHE A 15 2.22 13.73 -7.17
CA PHE A 15 1.19 12.88 -7.80
C PHE A 15 -0.21 13.30 -7.43
N LEU A 16 -0.47 13.70 -6.18
CA LEU A 16 -1.77 14.24 -5.77
C LEU A 16 -2.12 15.53 -6.53
N ILE A 17 -1.15 16.43 -6.70
CA ILE A 17 -1.37 17.66 -7.49
C ILE A 17 -1.65 17.30 -8.96
N LEU A 18 -0.89 16.38 -9.56
CA LEU A 18 -1.09 15.95 -10.94
C LEU A 18 -2.46 15.29 -11.15
N VAL A 19 -2.95 14.52 -10.17
CA VAL A 19 -4.31 13.95 -10.20
C VAL A 19 -5.37 15.05 -10.20
N VAL A 20 -5.23 16.08 -9.34
CA VAL A 20 -6.16 17.21 -9.32
C VAL A 20 -6.15 17.96 -10.67
N LEU A 21 -4.96 18.17 -11.25
CA LEU A 21 -4.82 18.79 -12.57
C LEU A 21 -5.46 17.91 -13.65
N ASN A 22 -5.25 16.58 -13.63
CA ASN A 22 -5.85 15.65 -14.57
C ASN A 22 -7.38 15.76 -14.57
N PHE A 23 -8.02 15.81 -13.41
CA PHE A 23 -9.47 16.03 -13.30
C PHE A 23 -9.90 17.41 -13.81
N SER A 24 -9.07 18.44 -13.65
CA SER A 24 -9.39 19.81 -14.12
C SER A 24 -9.27 19.96 -15.63
N PHE A 25 -8.31 19.28 -16.26
CA PHE A 25 -8.03 19.38 -17.70
C PHE A 25 -8.67 18.26 -18.52
N ASN A 26 -9.34 17.28 -17.88
CA ASN A 26 -9.95 16.12 -18.53
C ASN A 26 -9.00 15.38 -19.50
N TRP A 27 -7.77 15.14 -19.09
CA TRP A 27 -6.81 14.38 -19.89
C TRP A 27 -7.29 12.94 -20.10
N ASP A 28 -7.40 12.53 -21.37
CA ASP A 28 -7.88 11.20 -21.72
C ASP A 28 -6.72 10.17 -21.81
N PRO A 29 -6.63 9.19 -20.87
CA PRO A 29 -5.58 8.18 -20.89
C PRO A 29 -5.80 7.09 -21.97
N TYR A 30 -6.93 7.13 -22.67
CA TYR A 30 -7.33 6.12 -23.65
C TYR A 30 -7.18 6.62 -25.09
N PHE A 31 -6.92 7.91 -25.30
CA PHE A 31 -6.72 8.48 -26.62
C PHE A 31 -5.52 7.82 -27.30
N MET A 32 -5.74 7.21 -28.47
CA MET A 32 -4.76 6.48 -29.27
C MET A 32 -4.42 7.28 -30.52
N ASN A 33 -3.13 7.42 -30.81
CA ASN A 33 -2.63 7.97 -32.07
C ASN A 33 -1.58 7.03 -32.66
N PHE A 34 -2.00 6.21 -33.62
CA PHE A 34 -1.14 5.19 -34.25
C PHE A 34 0.05 5.74 -35.03
N GLU A 35 0.08 7.04 -35.33
CA GLU A 35 1.25 7.69 -35.96
C GLU A 35 2.37 7.94 -34.95
N LEU A 36 2.06 7.92 -33.63
CA LEU A 36 2.98 8.23 -32.55
C LEU A 36 3.40 6.99 -31.72
N ILE A 37 3.18 5.79 -32.26
CA ILE A 37 3.53 4.54 -31.56
C ILE A 37 5.02 4.53 -31.19
N LEU A 38 5.30 4.34 -29.88
CA LEU A 38 6.65 4.25 -29.30
C LEU A 38 7.54 5.47 -29.55
N GLU A 39 6.95 6.60 -29.92
CA GLU A 39 7.70 7.85 -30.11
C GLU A 39 8.35 8.32 -28.81
N THR A 40 9.55 8.83 -28.95
CA THR A 40 10.39 9.31 -27.84
C THR A 40 9.80 10.55 -27.16
N PRO A 41 10.24 10.89 -25.93
CA PRO A 41 9.82 12.09 -25.23
C PRO A 41 9.90 13.36 -26.08
N GLN A 42 8.79 14.12 -26.10
CA GLN A 42 8.61 15.35 -26.86
C GLN A 42 8.04 16.44 -25.95
N PHE A 43 8.06 17.71 -26.42
CA PHE A 43 7.54 18.82 -25.62
C PHE A 43 6.07 18.66 -25.21
N ASN A 44 5.25 18.09 -26.11
CA ASN A 44 3.82 17.86 -25.86
C ASN A 44 3.53 16.55 -25.10
N ALA A 45 4.47 15.61 -25.08
CA ALA A 45 4.39 14.33 -24.38
C ALA A 45 5.73 14.07 -23.67
N PRO A 46 5.92 14.60 -22.45
CA PRO A 46 7.24 14.64 -21.80
C PRO A 46 7.82 13.25 -21.50
N PHE A 47 7.00 12.21 -21.49
CA PHE A 47 7.44 10.82 -21.29
C PHE A 47 7.33 9.96 -22.56
N GLY A 48 6.92 10.57 -23.71
CA GLY A 48 6.70 9.87 -24.96
C GLY A 48 5.39 9.09 -24.98
N TYR A 49 5.31 8.17 -25.93
CA TYR A 49 4.09 7.41 -26.23
C TYR A 49 4.32 5.91 -26.08
N ASP A 50 3.24 5.19 -25.74
CA ASP A 50 3.25 3.75 -25.59
C ASP A 50 3.02 3.00 -26.92
N ASP A 51 2.82 1.69 -26.83
CA ASP A 51 2.60 0.76 -27.94
C ASP A 51 1.29 0.98 -28.74
N PHE A 52 0.38 1.82 -28.23
CA PHE A 52 -0.82 2.27 -28.93
C PHE A 52 -0.80 3.77 -29.27
N GLY A 53 0.35 4.43 -29.10
CA GLY A 53 0.47 5.87 -29.28
C GLY A 53 -0.29 6.69 -28.25
N ARG A 54 -0.48 6.15 -27.04
CA ARG A 54 -1.11 6.85 -25.91
C ARG A 54 -0.01 7.57 -25.13
N ASP A 55 -0.31 8.73 -24.59
CA ASP A 55 0.64 9.52 -23.79
C ASP A 55 0.96 8.82 -22.46
N ILE A 56 2.25 8.46 -22.25
CA ILE A 56 2.72 7.74 -21.06
C ILE A 56 2.55 8.59 -19.80
N PHE A 57 2.74 9.91 -19.85
CA PHE A 57 2.61 10.80 -18.69
C PHE A 57 1.16 10.83 -18.19
N ILE A 58 0.19 11.00 -19.10
CA ILE A 58 -1.25 10.99 -18.76
C ILE A 58 -1.65 9.63 -18.20
N ARG A 59 -1.19 8.56 -18.82
CA ARG A 59 -1.44 7.18 -18.34
C ARG A 59 -0.82 6.91 -16.98
N LEU A 60 0.36 7.42 -16.67
CA LEU A 60 0.99 7.29 -15.35
C LEU A 60 0.18 7.99 -14.26
N ILE A 61 -0.39 9.16 -14.53
CA ILE A 61 -1.25 9.86 -13.57
C ILE A 61 -2.53 9.04 -13.30
N ASN A 62 -3.17 8.54 -14.35
CA ASN A 62 -4.38 7.72 -14.20
C ASN A 62 -4.06 6.35 -13.59
N GLY A 63 -2.94 5.74 -13.94
CA GLY A 63 -2.44 4.51 -13.33
C GLY A 63 -2.15 4.67 -11.84
N PHE A 64 -1.65 5.84 -11.41
CA PHE A 64 -1.55 6.16 -9.99
C PHE A 64 -2.90 6.09 -9.30
N VAL A 65 -3.95 6.70 -9.86
CA VAL A 65 -5.30 6.66 -9.27
C VAL A 65 -5.77 5.22 -9.09
N SER A 66 -5.66 4.40 -10.14
CA SER A 66 -6.10 3.00 -10.11
C SER A 66 -5.33 2.16 -9.09
N SER A 67 -3.98 2.20 -9.15
CA SER A 67 -3.12 1.44 -8.23
C SER A 67 -3.26 1.91 -6.79
N PHE A 68 -3.26 3.23 -6.55
CA PHE A 68 -3.36 3.79 -5.20
C PHE A 68 -4.72 3.59 -4.55
N GLN A 69 -5.80 3.60 -5.31
CA GLN A 69 -7.13 3.29 -4.78
C GLN A 69 -7.16 1.89 -4.15
N ILE A 70 -6.58 0.89 -4.82
CA ILE A 70 -6.45 -0.47 -4.29
C ILE A 70 -5.57 -0.49 -3.05
N VAL A 71 -4.38 0.11 -3.11
CA VAL A 71 -3.40 0.14 -2.02
C VAL A 71 -3.98 0.80 -0.77
N ILE A 72 -4.65 1.96 -0.90
CA ILE A 72 -5.25 2.68 0.23
C ILE A 72 -6.38 1.86 0.86
N LEU A 73 -7.27 1.29 0.04
CA LEU A 73 -8.36 0.46 0.56
C LEU A 73 -7.83 -0.80 1.25
N ALA A 74 -6.85 -1.50 0.66
CA ALA A 74 -6.19 -2.64 1.28
C ALA A 74 -5.53 -2.25 2.61
N THR A 75 -4.85 -1.11 2.65
CA THR A 75 -4.24 -0.59 3.88
C THR A 75 -5.28 -0.30 4.96
N LEU A 76 -6.39 0.35 4.63
CA LEU A 76 -7.46 0.65 5.60
C LEU A 76 -8.10 -0.61 6.17
N ILE A 77 -8.35 -1.60 5.33
CA ILE A 77 -8.91 -2.90 5.75
C ILE A 77 -7.92 -3.61 6.67
N THR A 78 -6.67 -3.75 6.26
CA THR A 78 -5.64 -4.48 7.00
C THR A 78 -5.26 -3.77 8.31
N PHE A 79 -5.14 -2.45 8.31
CA PHE A 79 -4.95 -1.62 9.50
C PHE A 79 -6.07 -1.85 10.50
N THR A 80 -7.34 -1.72 10.06
CA THR A 80 -8.50 -1.83 10.95
C THR A 80 -8.61 -3.24 11.52
N LEU A 81 -8.58 -4.26 10.64
CA LEU A 81 -8.71 -5.66 11.03
C LEU A 81 -7.56 -6.10 11.94
N GLY A 82 -6.31 -5.85 11.50
CA GLY A 82 -5.13 -6.28 12.24
C GLY A 82 -5.01 -5.60 13.59
N THR A 83 -5.18 -4.28 13.65
CA THR A 83 -5.10 -3.54 14.92
C THR A 83 -6.19 -3.98 15.89
N PHE A 84 -7.43 -4.15 15.42
CA PHE A 84 -8.54 -4.60 16.26
C PHE A 84 -8.29 -6.00 16.83
N LEU A 85 -7.96 -6.96 15.98
CA LEU A 85 -7.68 -8.34 16.40
C LEU A 85 -6.46 -8.41 17.34
N GLY A 86 -5.40 -7.65 17.03
CA GLY A 86 -4.21 -7.59 17.87
C GLY A 86 -4.47 -7.02 19.27
N CYS A 87 -5.23 -5.91 19.34
CA CYS A 87 -5.64 -5.33 20.64
C CYS A 87 -6.51 -6.29 21.44
N LEU A 88 -7.46 -6.95 20.81
CA LEU A 88 -8.32 -7.93 21.49
C LEU A 88 -7.47 -9.09 22.03
N ALA A 89 -6.65 -9.71 21.19
CA ALA A 89 -5.82 -10.85 21.58
C ALA A 89 -4.84 -10.47 22.71
N GLY A 90 -4.16 -9.33 22.60
CA GLY A 90 -3.23 -8.85 23.63
C GLY A 90 -3.93 -8.57 24.96
N PHE A 91 -5.11 -7.95 24.94
CA PHE A 91 -5.82 -7.56 26.16
C PHE A 91 -6.48 -8.77 26.86
N TYR A 92 -7.22 -9.60 26.12
CA TYR A 92 -7.93 -10.75 26.69
C TYR A 92 -7.01 -11.94 26.97
N GLY A 93 -6.01 -12.16 26.14
CA GLY A 93 -5.09 -13.31 26.26
C GLY A 93 -5.77 -14.67 26.05
N GLY A 94 -5.20 -15.72 26.62
CA GLY A 94 -5.81 -17.06 26.69
C GLY A 94 -6.04 -17.71 25.32
N TYR A 95 -7.26 -18.21 25.09
CA TYR A 95 -7.63 -18.90 23.85
C TYR A 95 -7.64 -17.97 22.64
N LEU A 96 -8.08 -16.73 22.80
CA LEU A 96 -8.16 -15.73 21.71
C LEU A 96 -6.78 -15.38 21.18
N ASP A 97 -5.83 -15.24 22.09
CA ASP A 97 -4.45 -14.97 21.76
C ASP A 97 -3.79 -16.15 21.04
N ARG A 98 -3.98 -17.37 21.57
CA ARG A 98 -3.46 -18.60 20.94
C ARG A 98 -4.08 -18.83 19.56
N PHE A 99 -5.37 -18.60 19.39
CA PHE A 99 -6.05 -18.72 18.11
C PHE A 99 -5.49 -17.72 17.07
N LEU A 100 -5.36 -16.44 17.45
CA LEU A 100 -4.77 -15.42 16.56
C LEU A 100 -3.36 -15.82 16.12
N LEU A 101 -2.50 -16.23 17.04
CA LEU A 101 -1.14 -16.65 16.73
C LEU A 101 -1.11 -17.90 15.83
N SER A 102 -2.01 -18.85 16.03
CA SER A 102 -2.13 -20.04 15.17
C SER A 102 -2.49 -19.65 13.73
N VAL A 103 -3.49 -18.76 13.56
CA VAL A 103 -3.88 -18.26 12.23
C VAL A 103 -2.71 -17.52 11.56
N ILE A 104 -2.02 -16.65 12.29
CA ILE A 104 -0.84 -15.94 11.78
C ILE A 104 0.24 -16.95 11.34
N THR A 105 0.52 -17.97 12.14
CA THR A 105 1.53 -18.99 11.83
C THR A 105 1.16 -19.78 10.58
N ILE A 106 -0.10 -20.16 10.40
CA ILE A 106 -0.58 -20.87 9.21
C ILE A 106 -0.38 -20.00 7.95
N ILE A 107 -0.82 -18.74 8.00
CA ILE A 107 -0.68 -17.84 6.85
C ILE A 107 0.80 -17.61 6.50
N GLN A 108 1.65 -17.43 7.51
CA GLN A 108 3.09 -17.19 7.32
C GLN A 108 3.91 -18.45 7.01
N ALA A 109 3.31 -19.63 7.03
CA ALA A 109 3.95 -20.84 6.50
C ALA A 109 4.18 -20.74 4.98
N PHE A 110 3.45 -19.84 4.30
CA PHE A 110 3.64 -19.55 2.89
C PHE A 110 4.42 -18.23 2.72
N PRO A 111 5.36 -18.14 1.75
CA PRO A 111 5.97 -16.87 1.38
C PRO A 111 4.87 -15.86 0.97
N GLY A 112 4.85 -14.68 1.60
CA GLY A 112 3.73 -13.73 1.47
C GLY A 112 3.34 -13.41 0.03
N ILE A 113 4.33 -13.09 -0.82
CA ILE A 113 4.04 -12.76 -2.24
C ILE A 113 3.47 -13.97 -3.00
N LEU A 114 3.93 -15.19 -2.73
CA LEU A 114 3.41 -16.39 -3.39
C LEU A 114 1.97 -16.68 -2.97
N LEU A 115 1.63 -16.44 -1.70
CA LEU A 115 0.25 -16.57 -1.22
C LEU A 115 -0.68 -15.58 -1.92
N VAL A 116 -0.26 -14.32 -2.06
CA VAL A 116 -1.03 -13.28 -2.74
C VAL A 116 -1.26 -13.64 -4.21
N ILE A 117 -0.21 -14.09 -4.92
CA ILE A 117 -0.31 -14.55 -6.31
C ILE A 117 -1.24 -15.76 -6.43
N ALA A 118 -1.09 -16.75 -5.54
CA ALA A 118 -1.93 -17.94 -5.55
C ALA A 118 -3.41 -17.58 -5.36
N VAL A 119 -3.72 -16.72 -4.37
CA VAL A 119 -5.09 -16.27 -4.12
C VAL A 119 -5.65 -15.51 -5.32
N ALA A 120 -4.86 -14.59 -5.92
CA ALA A 120 -5.29 -13.82 -7.08
C ALA A 120 -5.53 -14.70 -8.32
N ALA A 121 -4.73 -15.75 -8.51
CA ALA A 121 -4.84 -16.66 -9.65
C ALA A 121 -6.11 -17.55 -9.60
N PHE A 122 -6.69 -17.77 -8.42
CA PHE A 122 -7.95 -18.51 -8.26
C PHE A 122 -9.20 -17.63 -8.37
N LEU A 123 -9.04 -16.33 -8.41
CA LEU A 123 -10.13 -15.37 -8.49
C LEU A 123 -10.17 -14.74 -9.88
N ASP A 124 -11.33 -14.22 -10.27
CA ASP A 124 -11.48 -13.44 -11.51
C ASP A 124 -10.66 -12.14 -11.40
N THR A 125 -10.18 -11.62 -12.54
CA THR A 125 -9.43 -10.36 -12.61
C THR A 125 -10.37 -9.17 -12.38
N SER A 126 -10.70 -8.92 -11.12
CA SER A 126 -11.55 -7.81 -10.70
C SER A 126 -10.88 -6.97 -9.61
N PHE A 127 -11.34 -5.74 -9.44
CA PHE A 127 -10.90 -4.86 -8.37
C PHE A 127 -11.03 -5.50 -6.97
N LEU A 128 -12.15 -6.18 -6.70
CA LEU A 128 -12.39 -6.83 -5.41
C LEU A 128 -11.49 -8.04 -5.18
N SER A 129 -11.19 -8.78 -6.24
CA SER A 129 -10.30 -9.94 -6.17
C SER A 129 -8.87 -9.55 -5.78
N ILE A 130 -8.34 -8.50 -6.41
CA ILE A 130 -7.01 -7.96 -6.09
C ILE A 130 -7.00 -7.42 -4.66
N LEU A 131 -8.03 -6.64 -4.29
CA LEU A 131 -8.17 -6.09 -2.95
C LEU A 131 -8.18 -7.20 -1.90
N PHE A 132 -8.93 -8.27 -2.12
CA PHE A 132 -8.98 -9.42 -1.24
C PHE A 132 -7.62 -10.12 -1.16
N ALA A 133 -6.99 -10.43 -2.31
CA ALA A 133 -5.69 -11.09 -2.35
C ALA A 133 -4.62 -10.32 -1.56
N LEU A 134 -4.57 -9.00 -1.72
CA LEU A 134 -3.63 -8.13 -1.01
C LEU A 134 -3.91 -8.07 0.50
N THR A 135 -5.16 -8.22 0.93
CA THR A 135 -5.53 -8.14 2.35
C THR A 135 -5.29 -9.43 3.12
N VAL A 136 -5.23 -10.60 2.47
CA VAL A 136 -5.13 -11.92 3.12
C VAL A 136 -3.97 -12.02 4.11
N SER A 137 -2.80 -11.47 3.79
CA SER A 137 -1.61 -11.55 4.64
C SER A 137 -1.18 -10.21 5.27
N SER A 138 -1.57 -9.08 4.68
CA SER A 138 -1.04 -7.76 5.07
C SER A 138 -1.55 -7.24 6.43
N TRP A 139 -2.63 -7.80 6.98
CA TRP A 139 -3.13 -7.44 8.31
C TRP A 139 -2.25 -7.94 9.47
N ILE A 140 -1.37 -8.92 9.21
CA ILE A 140 -0.56 -9.62 10.23
C ILE A 140 0.42 -8.67 10.92
N GLY A 141 1.07 -7.76 10.18
CA GLY A 141 1.97 -6.77 10.73
C GLY A 141 1.29 -5.92 11.80
N PHE A 142 0.14 -5.34 11.46
CA PHE A 142 -0.68 -4.56 12.40
C PHE A 142 -1.12 -5.38 13.61
N ALA A 143 -1.56 -6.63 13.39
CA ALA A 143 -2.00 -7.50 14.49
C ALA A 143 -0.88 -7.80 15.48
N ARG A 144 0.34 -8.09 15.00
CA ARG A 144 1.50 -8.35 15.84
C ARG A 144 1.91 -7.13 16.66
N ILE A 145 1.99 -5.96 16.03
CA ILE A 145 2.38 -4.73 16.71
C ILE A 145 1.31 -4.34 17.74
N ALA A 146 0.03 -4.32 17.34
CA ALA A 146 -1.05 -4.00 18.26
C ALA A 146 -1.11 -4.96 19.45
N ARG A 147 -0.93 -6.26 19.21
CA ARG A 147 -0.89 -7.28 20.27
C ARG A 147 0.29 -7.04 21.22
N SER A 148 1.50 -6.88 20.69
CA SER A 148 2.72 -6.69 21.49
C SER A 148 2.62 -5.44 22.36
N GLN A 149 2.24 -4.32 21.79
CA GLN A 149 2.03 -3.05 22.49
C GLN A 149 0.92 -3.15 23.54
N THR A 150 -0.19 -3.84 23.22
CA THR A 150 -1.28 -4.04 24.16
C THR A 150 -0.85 -4.87 25.36
N LEU A 151 -0.05 -5.91 25.17
CA LEU A 151 0.50 -6.72 26.27
C LEU A 151 1.36 -5.88 27.21
N SER A 152 2.20 -4.99 26.68
CA SER A 152 3.01 -4.09 27.50
C SER A 152 2.16 -3.07 28.24
N LEU A 153 1.23 -2.39 27.55
CA LEU A 153 0.39 -1.35 28.15
C LEU A 153 -0.62 -1.89 29.16
N LYS A 154 -1.06 -3.13 29.03
CA LYS A 154 -1.99 -3.76 29.96
C LYS A 154 -1.47 -3.77 31.42
N GLU A 155 -0.15 -3.82 31.58
CA GLU A 155 0.49 -3.82 32.89
C GLU A 155 0.79 -2.41 33.43
N ALA A 156 0.55 -1.37 32.64
CA ALA A 156 0.77 0.01 33.04
C ALA A 156 -0.21 0.48 34.13
N ASP A 157 0.26 1.33 35.05
CA ASP A 157 -0.50 1.76 36.21
C ASP A 157 -1.82 2.48 35.86
N PHE A 158 -1.82 3.29 34.80
CA PHE A 158 -3.05 3.97 34.35
C PHE A 158 -4.12 2.99 33.83
N VAL A 159 -3.70 1.85 33.25
CA VAL A 159 -4.63 0.80 32.81
C VAL A 159 -5.16 0.03 34.04
N LYS A 160 -4.28 -0.31 34.98
CA LYS A 160 -4.68 -0.97 36.25
C LYS A 160 -5.64 -0.09 37.06
N ALA A 161 -5.40 1.22 37.13
CA ALA A 161 -6.30 2.17 37.77
C ALA A 161 -7.66 2.21 37.08
N ALA A 162 -7.72 2.23 35.73
CA ALA A 162 -8.97 2.19 35.00
C ALA A 162 -9.76 0.89 35.23
N VAL A 163 -9.07 -0.25 35.34
CA VAL A 163 -9.69 -1.53 35.71
C VAL A 163 -10.27 -1.47 37.13
N SER A 164 -9.50 -0.94 38.09
CA SER A 164 -9.95 -0.82 39.51
C SER A 164 -11.14 0.12 39.67
N MET A 165 -11.26 1.13 38.82
CA MET A 165 -12.44 2.01 38.74
C MET A 165 -13.63 1.39 38.02
N GLY A 166 -13.59 0.09 37.66
CA GLY A 166 -14.68 -0.61 37.02
C GLY A 166 -14.91 -0.30 35.52
N SER A 167 -13.93 0.28 34.85
CA SER A 167 -14.04 0.55 33.40
C SER A 167 -14.17 -0.75 32.60
N GLY A 168 -15.14 -0.82 31.71
CA GLY A 168 -15.34 -1.97 30.83
C GLY A 168 -14.14 -2.20 29.88
N LYS A 169 -13.79 -3.44 29.60
CA LYS A 169 -12.61 -3.85 28.82
C LYS A 169 -12.49 -3.16 27.46
N LEU A 170 -13.58 -3.10 26.68
CA LEU A 170 -13.59 -2.42 25.37
C LEU A 170 -13.35 -0.90 25.50
N ARG A 171 -13.84 -0.28 26.59
CA ARG A 171 -13.59 1.13 26.87
C ARG A 171 -12.10 1.37 27.17
N ILE A 172 -11.48 0.46 27.91
CA ILE A 172 -10.02 0.51 28.21
C ILE A 172 -9.23 0.41 26.91
N ILE A 173 -9.54 -0.58 26.06
CA ILE A 173 -8.87 -0.72 24.76
C ILE A 173 -9.01 0.57 23.94
N LYS A 174 -10.22 1.10 23.78
CA LYS A 174 -10.50 2.26 22.94
C LYS A 174 -9.91 3.57 23.48
N LYS A 175 -9.98 3.80 24.80
CA LYS A 175 -9.60 5.08 25.43
C LYS A 175 -8.17 5.13 25.97
N HIS A 176 -7.62 3.99 26.35
CA HIS A 176 -6.34 3.93 27.04
C HIS A 176 -5.26 3.16 26.27
N ILE A 177 -5.60 2.12 25.52
CA ILE A 177 -4.60 1.33 24.78
C ILE A 177 -4.43 1.88 23.35
N PHE A 178 -5.50 1.92 22.57
CA PHE A 178 -5.45 2.30 21.16
C PHE A 178 -4.77 3.65 20.91
N PRO A 179 -5.05 4.74 21.64
CA PRO A 179 -4.36 6.00 21.42
C PRO A 179 -2.85 5.94 21.68
N ASN A 180 -2.42 5.10 22.63
CA ASN A 180 -1.02 4.97 23.00
C ASN A 180 -0.20 4.09 22.05
N ILE A 181 -0.85 3.25 21.25
CA ILE A 181 -0.17 2.41 20.24
C ILE A 181 -0.14 3.06 18.85
N LEU A 182 -0.84 4.18 18.66
CA LEU A 182 -1.02 4.80 17.34
C LEU A 182 0.31 5.11 16.65
N ASN A 183 1.32 5.56 17.38
CA ASN A 183 2.62 5.87 16.79
C ASN A 183 3.24 4.64 16.15
N ALA A 184 3.34 3.53 16.88
CA ALA A 184 3.88 2.28 16.36
C ALA A 184 3.06 1.76 15.16
N ILE A 185 1.74 1.92 15.22
CA ILE A 185 0.83 1.56 14.12
C ILE A 185 1.03 2.46 12.89
N PHE A 186 1.29 3.78 13.07
CA PHE A 186 1.58 4.67 11.95
C PHE A 186 2.92 4.36 11.27
N VAL A 187 3.92 3.90 12.00
CA VAL A 187 5.17 3.39 11.43
C VAL A 187 4.88 2.18 10.53
N GLU A 188 4.17 1.19 11.05
CA GLU A 188 3.76 -0.02 10.30
C GLU A 188 2.92 0.33 9.06
N LEU A 189 2.02 1.32 9.17
CA LEU A 189 1.17 1.77 8.08
C LEU A 189 2.00 2.21 6.86
N ASN A 190 3.07 2.98 7.07
CA ASN A 190 3.92 3.43 5.96
C ASN A 190 4.67 2.28 5.30
N PHE A 191 5.20 1.33 6.08
CA PHE A 191 5.85 0.13 5.51
C PHE A 191 4.84 -0.78 4.80
N THR A 192 3.62 -0.91 5.33
CA THR A 192 2.56 -1.68 4.69
C THR A 192 2.14 -1.05 3.35
N ILE A 193 1.99 0.28 3.26
CA ILE A 193 1.71 0.96 1.98
C ILE A 193 2.81 0.66 0.96
N ALA A 194 4.08 0.80 1.33
CA ALA A 194 5.20 0.51 0.45
C ALA A 194 5.19 -0.95 -0.06
N ASN A 195 4.93 -1.91 0.83
CA ASN A 195 4.83 -3.33 0.48
C ASN A 195 3.61 -3.63 -0.41
N LEU A 196 2.47 -2.98 -0.16
CA LEU A 196 1.27 -3.14 -0.98
C LEU A 196 1.43 -2.54 -2.37
N ILE A 197 2.19 -1.44 -2.54
CA ILE A 197 2.54 -0.91 -3.87
C ILE A 197 3.35 -1.96 -4.65
N ILE A 198 4.34 -2.61 -4.02
CA ILE A 198 5.14 -3.66 -4.66
C ILE A 198 4.25 -4.85 -5.04
N ALA A 199 3.38 -5.29 -4.14
CA ALA A 199 2.53 -6.45 -4.36
C ALA A 199 1.48 -6.18 -5.45
N GLU A 200 0.82 -5.00 -5.45
CA GLU A 200 -0.13 -4.59 -6.49
C GLU A 200 0.55 -4.51 -7.85
N ALA A 201 1.69 -3.79 -7.93
CA ALA A 201 2.44 -3.68 -9.17
C ALA A 201 2.91 -5.05 -9.69
N GLY A 202 3.34 -5.96 -8.79
CA GLY A 202 3.71 -7.33 -9.14
C GLY A 202 2.53 -8.16 -9.67
N LEU A 203 1.35 -8.11 -9.02
CA LEU A 203 0.15 -8.77 -9.51
C LEU A 203 -0.28 -8.23 -10.88
N SER A 204 -0.31 -6.92 -11.03
CA SER A 204 -0.68 -6.25 -12.28
C SER A 204 0.32 -6.56 -13.39
N PHE A 205 1.62 -6.64 -13.09
CA PHE A 205 2.67 -7.07 -14.01
C PHE A 205 2.46 -8.51 -14.49
N LEU A 206 2.04 -9.42 -13.61
CA LEU A 206 1.74 -10.82 -13.95
C LEU A 206 0.39 -10.98 -14.69
N GLY A 207 -0.34 -9.90 -14.93
CA GLY A 207 -1.65 -9.96 -15.58
C GLY A 207 -2.82 -10.29 -14.65
N LEU A 208 -2.58 -10.37 -13.35
CA LEU A 208 -3.59 -10.60 -12.32
C LEU A 208 -4.14 -9.29 -11.73
N GLY A 209 -3.78 -8.16 -12.34
CA GLY A 209 -4.20 -6.82 -11.96
C GLY A 209 -5.56 -6.40 -12.48
N VAL A 210 -5.84 -5.10 -12.45
CA VAL A 210 -7.06 -4.51 -13.02
C VAL A 210 -7.07 -4.71 -14.52
N SER A 211 -8.22 -5.16 -15.04
CA SER A 211 -8.39 -5.44 -16.46
C SER A 211 -8.33 -4.16 -17.31
N ALA A 212 -7.82 -4.29 -18.53
CA ALA A 212 -7.91 -3.22 -19.53
C ALA A 212 -9.37 -2.73 -19.68
N PRO A 213 -9.58 -1.45 -20.01
CA PRO A 213 -8.60 -0.46 -20.48
C PRO A 213 -7.93 0.35 -19.38
N PHE A 214 -8.26 0.12 -18.11
CA PHE A 214 -7.77 0.92 -16.97
C PHE A 214 -6.26 0.76 -16.80
N PRO A 215 -5.47 1.86 -16.88
CA PRO A 215 -4.04 1.77 -16.62
C PRO A 215 -3.77 1.50 -15.15
N SER A 216 -2.75 0.68 -14.88
CA SER A 216 -2.09 0.57 -13.58
C SER A 216 -0.58 0.63 -13.79
N TRP A 217 0.17 1.01 -12.77
CA TRP A 217 1.63 1.07 -12.94
C TRP A 217 2.23 -0.30 -13.26
N GLY A 218 1.69 -1.38 -12.66
CA GLY A 218 2.16 -2.73 -12.93
C GLY A 218 1.83 -3.21 -14.33
N SER A 219 0.63 -2.93 -14.86
CA SER A 219 0.27 -3.28 -16.23
C SER A 219 1.09 -2.50 -17.26
N MET A 220 1.30 -1.19 -17.02
CA MET A 220 2.18 -0.37 -17.88
C MET A 220 3.62 -0.87 -17.88
N LEU A 221 4.14 -1.31 -16.73
CA LEU A 221 5.48 -1.92 -16.67
C LEU A 221 5.53 -3.22 -17.47
N ARG A 222 4.53 -4.10 -17.35
CA ARG A 222 4.44 -5.32 -18.16
C ARG A 222 4.44 -5.00 -19.65
N ASP A 223 3.58 -4.09 -20.08
CA ASP A 223 3.44 -3.71 -21.49
C ASP A 223 4.75 -3.10 -22.05
N SER A 224 5.53 -2.41 -21.21
CA SER A 224 6.81 -1.81 -21.59
C SER A 224 7.95 -2.81 -21.83
N VAL A 225 7.87 -4.04 -21.27
CA VAL A 225 8.97 -5.04 -21.35
C VAL A 225 9.22 -5.49 -22.77
N ASP A 226 8.17 -5.65 -23.57
CA ASP A 226 8.29 -6.09 -24.97
C ASP A 226 9.00 -5.06 -25.85
N TYR A 227 9.07 -3.81 -25.41
CA TYR A 227 9.63 -2.68 -26.14
C TYR A 227 10.90 -2.11 -25.54
N LEU A 228 11.56 -2.81 -24.60
CA LEU A 228 12.76 -2.31 -23.89
C LEU A 228 13.90 -1.91 -24.82
N LEU A 229 14.07 -2.58 -25.95
CA LEU A 229 15.14 -2.29 -26.91
C LEU A 229 14.80 -1.12 -27.85
N VAL A 230 13.52 -0.84 -28.07
CA VAL A 230 13.04 0.18 -29.02
C VAL A 230 12.64 1.46 -28.29
N ALA A 231 11.93 1.33 -27.17
CA ALA A 231 11.38 2.42 -26.38
C ALA A 231 11.70 2.26 -24.89
N PRO A 232 12.99 2.27 -24.48
CA PRO A 232 13.38 2.06 -23.07
C PRO A 232 12.82 3.14 -22.13
N HIS A 233 12.51 4.33 -22.64
CA HIS A 233 11.91 5.43 -21.89
C HIS A 233 10.59 5.00 -21.22
N TYR A 234 9.77 4.16 -21.87
CA TYR A 234 8.52 3.68 -21.30
C TYR A 234 8.74 2.94 -19.97
N ALA A 235 9.59 1.89 -19.99
CA ALA A 235 9.92 1.14 -18.79
C ALA A 235 10.61 1.99 -17.72
N VAL A 236 11.52 2.89 -18.13
CA VAL A 236 12.28 3.76 -17.21
C VAL A 236 11.35 4.70 -16.44
N PHE A 237 10.42 5.39 -17.10
CA PHE A 237 9.52 6.31 -16.41
C PHE A 237 8.54 5.60 -15.50
N VAL A 238 7.98 4.46 -15.92
CA VAL A 238 7.09 3.66 -15.07
C VAL A 238 7.82 3.15 -13.84
N SER A 239 9.00 2.54 -14.02
CA SER A 239 9.82 2.05 -12.91
C SER A 239 10.23 3.16 -11.95
N PHE A 240 10.62 4.33 -12.47
CA PHE A 240 10.98 5.50 -11.67
C PHE A 240 9.81 5.95 -10.77
N CYS A 241 8.57 5.96 -11.28
CA CYS A 241 7.39 6.32 -10.50
C CYS A 241 7.13 5.30 -9.37
N ILE A 242 7.20 4.00 -9.67
CA ILE A 242 7.02 2.95 -8.67
C ILE A 242 8.10 3.05 -7.57
N ILE A 243 9.36 3.10 -7.95
CA ILE A 243 10.50 3.13 -7.02
C ILE A 243 10.45 4.38 -6.14
N SER A 244 10.22 5.56 -6.72
CA SER A 244 10.18 6.81 -5.97
C SER A 244 9.05 6.83 -4.94
N MET A 245 7.90 6.22 -5.25
CA MET A 245 6.79 6.12 -4.32
C MET A 245 7.09 5.15 -3.16
N ILE A 246 7.66 3.98 -3.46
CA ILE A 246 8.10 3.02 -2.44
C ILE A 246 9.12 3.64 -1.50
N LEU A 247 10.15 4.30 -2.05
CA LEU A 247 11.17 4.96 -1.26
C LEU A 247 10.60 6.09 -0.39
N SER A 248 9.60 6.82 -0.91
CA SER A 248 8.92 7.89 -0.16
C SER A 248 8.22 7.35 1.09
N PHE A 249 7.40 6.31 0.97
CA PHE A 249 6.70 5.73 2.12
C PHE A 249 7.66 5.07 3.11
N ASN A 250 8.67 4.36 2.63
CA ASN A 250 9.71 3.78 3.50
C ASN A 250 10.47 4.86 4.28
N ALA A 251 10.82 5.97 3.65
CA ALA A 251 11.53 7.07 4.32
C ALA A 251 10.64 7.81 5.34
N ILE A 252 9.32 7.95 5.06
CA ILE A 252 8.36 8.49 6.04
C ILE A 252 8.28 7.56 7.27
N GLY A 253 8.11 6.24 7.05
CA GLY A 253 8.07 5.25 8.12
C GLY A 253 9.33 5.26 9.00
N ALA A 254 10.51 5.25 8.38
CA ALA A 254 11.79 5.33 9.07
C ALA A 254 11.96 6.65 9.87
N GLY A 255 11.46 7.75 9.31
CA GLY A 255 11.47 9.06 9.99
C GLY A 255 10.61 9.09 11.25
N LEU A 256 9.44 8.45 11.22
CA LEU A 256 8.56 8.32 12.38
C LEU A 256 9.20 7.46 13.47
N LEU A 257 9.79 6.33 13.11
CA LEU A 257 10.47 5.42 14.05
C LEU A 257 11.62 6.12 14.82
N ASN A 258 12.40 6.96 14.16
CA ASN A 258 13.50 7.68 14.76
C ASN A 258 13.06 8.82 15.71
N ASN A 259 11.80 9.29 15.58
CA ASN A 259 11.25 10.28 16.50
C ASN A 259 10.79 9.67 17.83
N GLU A 260 10.44 8.38 17.86
CA GLU A 260 10.05 7.68 19.09
C GLU A 260 11.25 7.35 19.98
N ASN A 261 12.46 7.26 19.41
CA ASN A 261 13.68 6.92 20.13
C ASN A 261 14.39 8.16 20.74
N LYS A 262 13.79 9.33 20.63
CA LYS A 262 14.27 10.59 21.26
C LYS A 262 13.36 11.03 22.39
#